data_aa6bf6e08516d6804bb80914cffbba84
#
_entry.id   aa6bf6e08516d6804bb80914cffbba84
#
_cell.length_a   1.000
_cell.length_b   1.000
_cell.length_c   1.000
_cell.angle_alpha   90.00
_cell.angle_beta   90.00
_cell.angle_gamma   90.00
#
_symmetry.space_group_name_H-M   'P 1'
#
loop_
_entity.id
_entity.type
_entity.pdbx_description
1 polymer ?
#
loop_
_entity_poly.entity_id
_entity_poly.type
_entity_poly.pdbx_seq_one_letter_code
_entity_poly.pdbx_strand_id
1 'polypeptide(L)'
;MLQMLIAAPNSGSGKTTVTIALLAALKARGLNPCAFKSGPDYIDPMFHRSVLGVESHNLDLFFSKPQIVQNLYNKSAADHGAAICEGAMGYYDGLGGTSDIASAWHLADTLNLPVLLVLRPKGASLTLAAQVRGLMSFRTPHHIAGIILNDCKENLYRILAPVLEKETGVPVIGYLPPMPKAAIESRHLGLKTAGEIENLQKKITLLHETMKKTVDFEKLFSVFACPAPKVPKEEFPIPNVRIAVASCLLYTSPSPRD
;
A
#
# COMPACT_ATOMS: atom_id res chain seq x y z
N MET A 1 -2.27 -15.16 -7.65
CA MET A 1 -2.54 -13.72 -7.64
C MET A 1 -1.52 -13.03 -6.73
N LEU A 2 -1.03 -11.86 -7.09
CA LEU A 2 -0.14 -11.08 -6.21
C LEU A 2 -0.99 -10.33 -5.17
N GLN A 3 -0.72 -10.52 -3.89
CA GLN A 3 -1.44 -9.83 -2.82
C GLN A 3 -0.49 -9.37 -1.74
N MET A 4 -0.63 -8.14 -1.25
CA MET A 4 0.17 -7.64 -0.14
C MET A 4 -0.45 -6.42 0.54
N LEU A 5 -0.03 -6.22 1.78
CA LEU A 5 -0.21 -4.96 2.47
C LEU A 5 1.13 -4.23 2.57
N ILE A 6 1.18 -2.98 2.15
CA ILE A 6 2.36 -2.11 2.28
C ILE A 6 2.29 -1.37 3.61
N ALA A 7 3.23 -1.63 4.49
CA ALA A 7 3.33 -1.00 5.80
C ALA A 7 4.70 -0.37 6.04
N ALA A 8 4.83 0.37 7.12
CA ALA A 8 6.10 0.95 7.54
C ALA A 8 6.14 1.11 9.06
N PRO A 9 7.32 1.24 9.67
CA PRO A 9 7.41 1.48 11.11
C PRO A 9 6.73 2.77 11.58
N ASN A 10 6.69 3.79 10.71
CA ASN A 10 6.16 5.11 11.02
C ASN A 10 5.65 5.85 9.76
N SER A 11 4.93 6.94 9.97
CA SER A 11 4.57 7.88 8.92
C SER A 11 5.81 8.51 8.28
N GLY A 12 5.71 8.90 7.00
CA GLY A 12 6.82 9.52 6.27
C GLY A 12 7.91 8.56 5.77
N SER A 13 7.76 7.25 5.97
CA SER A 13 8.69 6.24 5.42
C SER A 13 8.56 6.06 3.91
N GLY A 14 7.47 6.56 3.29
CA GLY A 14 7.26 6.53 1.85
C GLY A 14 6.35 5.40 1.36
N LYS A 15 5.42 4.91 2.19
CA LYS A 15 4.40 3.93 1.78
C LYS A 15 3.72 4.33 0.48
N THR A 16 3.14 5.52 0.43
CA THR A 16 2.41 6.04 -0.74
C THR A 16 3.28 6.09 -2.00
N THR A 17 4.55 6.53 -1.88
CA THR A 17 5.49 6.53 -3.01
C THR A 17 5.73 5.11 -3.54
N VAL A 18 5.96 4.15 -2.64
CA VAL A 18 6.16 2.74 -3.00
C VAL A 18 4.89 2.15 -3.61
N THR A 19 3.72 2.43 -3.03
CA THR A 19 2.41 1.98 -3.53
C THR A 19 2.18 2.47 -4.95
N ILE A 20 2.33 3.77 -5.21
CA ILE A 20 2.14 4.37 -6.54
C ILE A 20 3.12 3.77 -7.55
N ALA A 21 4.40 3.68 -7.19
CA ALA A 21 5.42 3.11 -8.06
C ALA A 21 5.13 1.64 -8.39
N LEU A 22 4.70 0.86 -7.41
CA LEU A 22 4.36 -0.56 -7.58
C LEU A 22 3.11 -0.75 -8.44
N LEU A 23 2.02 -0.02 -8.17
CA LEU A 23 0.79 -0.08 -8.98
C LEU A 23 1.08 0.27 -10.45
N ALA A 24 1.84 1.34 -10.70
CA ALA A 24 2.25 1.74 -12.04
C ALA A 24 3.12 0.66 -12.72
N ALA A 25 4.07 0.06 -11.99
CA ALA A 25 4.93 -0.99 -12.50
C ALA A 25 4.18 -2.30 -12.82
N LEU A 26 3.21 -2.67 -11.99
CA LEU A 26 2.35 -3.85 -12.23
C LEU A 26 1.43 -3.63 -13.43
N LYS A 27 0.83 -2.45 -13.54
CA LYS A 27 -0.01 -2.08 -14.69
C LYS A 27 0.80 -2.09 -16.00
N ALA A 28 2.01 -1.54 -15.99
CA ALA A 28 2.90 -1.55 -17.15
C ALA A 28 3.36 -2.96 -17.58
N ARG A 29 3.26 -3.95 -16.69
CA ARG A 29 3.49 -5.38 -16.98
C ARG A 29 2.25 -6.11 -17.49
N GLY A 30 1.15 -5.42 -17.72
CA GLY A 30 -0.11 -6.03 -18.17
C GLY A 30 -0.91 -6.72 -17.08
N LEU A 31 -0.48 -6.62 -15.82
CA LEU A 31 -1.30 -7.01 -14.69
C LEU A 31 -2.41 -5.98 -14.50
N ASN A 32 -3.60 -6.45 -14.18
CA ASN A 32 -4.72 -5.59 -13.81
C ASN A 32 -4.73 -5.44 -12.28
N PRO A 33 -4.01 -4.46 -11.67
CA PRO A 33 -3.98 -4.28 -10.23
C PRO A 33 -5.23 -3.56 -9.74
N CYS A 34 -5.69 -3.90 -8.53
CA CYS A 34 -6.56 -3.06 -7.71
C CYS A 34 -5.81 -2.58 -6.46
N ALA A 35 -6.25 -1.48 -5.91
CA ALA A 35 -5.64 -0.86 -4.74
C ALA A 35 -6.66 -0.72 -3.60
N PHE A 36 -6.14 -0.76 -2.38
CA PHE A 36 -6.93 -0.52 -1.17
C PHE A 36 -6.16 0.40 -0.23
N LYS A 37 -6.89 1.29 0.42
CA LYS A 37 -6.34 2.16 1.47
C LYS A 37 -6.92 1.78 2.82
N SER A 38 -6.06 1.59 3.83
CA SER A 38 -6.49 1.40 5.21
C SER A 38 -7.06 2.70 5.78
N GLY A 39 -8.24 2.62 6.37
CA GLY A 39 -8.93 3.76 6.98
C GLY A 39 -9.75 4.60 5.99
N PRO A 40 -10.39 5.69 6.47
CA PRO A 40 -11.34 6.49 5.70
C PRO A 40 -10.64 7.58 4.86
N ASP A 41 -9.61 7.21 4.13
CA ASP A 41 -8.86 8.11 3.23
C ASP A 41 -9.52 8.13 1.85
N TYR A 42 -9.95 9.27 1.38
CA TYR A 42 -10.54 9.42 0.04
C TYR A 42 -9.56 9.98 -1.00
N ILE A 43 -8.46 10.60 -0.56
CA ILE A 43 -7.48 11.24 -1.44
C ILE A 43 -6.70 10.20 -2.24
N ASP A 44 -6.13 9.20 -1.56
CA ASP A 44 -5.34 8.16 -2.21
C ASP A 44 -6.17 7.29 -3.17
N PRO A 45 -7.37 6.78 -2.81
CA PRO A 45 -8.23 6.07 -3.76
C PRO A 45 -8.65 6.91 -4.96
N MET A 46 -8.96 8.19 -4.77
CA MET A 46 -9.29 9.10 -5.87
C MET A 46 -8.09 9.28 -6.82
N PHE A 47 -6.88 9.46 -6.27
CA PHE A 47 -5.65 9.53 -7.06
C PHE A 47 -5.39 8.26 -7.84
N HIS A 48 -5.53 7.09 -7.23
CA HIS A 48 -5.35 5.81 -7.91
C HIS A 48 -6.30 5.68 -9.11
N ARG A 49 -7.57 6.05 -8.94
CA ARG A 49 -8.57 5.99 -10.01
C ARG A 49 -8.31 7.03 -11.11
N SER A 50 -8.12 8.29 -10.75
CA SER A 50 -8.05 9.39 -11.71
C SER A 50 -6.70 9.51 -12.42
N VAL A 51 -5.60 9.19 -11.74
CA VAL A 51 -4.24 9.40 -12.27
C VAL A 51 -3.59 8.11 -12.73
N LEU A 52 -3.74 7.01 -11.97
CA LEU A 52 -3.19 5.71 -12.37
C LEU A 52 -4.18 4.89 -13.22
N GLY A 53 -5.47 5.20 -13.19
CA GLY A 53 -6.52 4.38 -13.77
C GLY A 53 -6.55 2.98 -13.16
N VAL A 54 -6.40 2.91 -11.84
CA VAL A 54 -6.43 1.70 -11.02
C VAL A 54 -7.65 1.76 -10.11
N GLU A 55 -8.46 0.70 -10.11
CA GLU A 55 -9.58 0.59 -9.18
C GLU A 55 -9.07 0.61 -7.75
N SER A 56 -9.72 1.42 -6.89
CA SER A 56 -9.25 1.61 -5.53
C SER A 56 -10.40 1.84 -4.55
N HIS A 57 -10.31 1.23 -3.37
CA HIS A 57 -11.32 1.27 -2.32
C HIS A 57 -10.70 1.50 -0.95
N ASN A 58 -11.54 1.86 0.02
CA ASN A 58 -11.14 1.92 1.43
C ASN A 58 -11.48 0.61 2.14
N LEU A 59 -10.61 0.21 3.05
CA LEU A 59 -10.84 -0.88 3.99
C LEU A 59 -10.65 -0.34 5.41
N ASP A 60 -11.77 -0.22 6.12
CA ASP A 60 -11.78 0.45 7.41
C ASP A 60 -12.33 -0.45 8.52
N LEU A 61 -11.45 -0.86 9.43
CA LEU A 61 -11.78 -1.67 10.60
C LEU A 61 -12.27 -0.85 11.81
N PHE A 62 -12.30 0.48 11.71
CA PHE A 62 -12.91 1.32 12.71
C PHE A 62 -14.43 1.40 12.53
N PHE A 63 -14.88 1.64 11.29
CA PHE A 63 -16.31 1.76 10.98
C PHE A 63 -16.98 0.42 10.62
N SER A 64 -16.20 -0.58 10.18
CA SER A 64 -16.73 -1.83 9.66
C SER A 64 -16.22 -3.04 10.44
N LYS A 65 -17.11 -4.03 10.61
CA LYS A 65 -16.73 -5.32 11.19
C LYS A 65 -15.74 -6.06 10.28
N PRO A 66 -14.82 -6.88 10.83
CA PRO A 66 -13.85 -7.64 10.05
C PRO A 66 -14.45 -8.42 8.88
N GLN A 67 -15.59 -9.07 9.08
CA GLN A 67 -16.28 -9.83 8.03
C GLN A 67 -16.72 -8.96 6.84
N ILE A 68 -17.15 -7.72 7.10
CA ILE A 68 -17.53 -6.78 6.04
C ILE A 68 -16.29 -6.37 5.24
N VAL A 69 -15.19 -6.06 5.93
CA VAL A 69 -13.91 -5.70 5.31
C VAL A 69 -13.37 -6.85 4.44
N GLN A 70 -13.42 -8.10 4.94
CA GLN A 70 -13.06 -9.29 4.17
C GLN A 70 -13.92 -9.45 2.91
N ASN A 71 -15.22 -9.26 3.03
CA ASN A 71 -16.16 -9.40 1.90
C ASN A 71 -15.92 -8.31 0.84
N LEU A 72 -15.70 -7.06 1.27
CA LEU A 72 -15.34 -5.95 0.37
C LEU A 72 -14.03 -6.23 -0.36
N TYR A 73 -12.99 -6.64 0.38
CA TYR A 73 -11.70 -7.01 -0.20
C TYR A 73 -11.85 -8.14 -1.22
N ASN A 74 -12.47 -9.25 -0.82
CA ASN A 74 -12.61 -10.43 -1.67
C ASN A 74 -13.39 -10.12 -2.95
N LYS A 75 -14.48 -9.36 -2.84
CA LYS A 75 -15.30 -8.95 -3.99
C LYS A 75 -14.52 -8.08 -4.96
N SER A 76 -13.82 -7.06 -4.46
CA SER A 76 -13.09 -6.11 -5.32
C SER A 76 -11.79 -6.68 -5.86
N ALA A 77 -11.15 -7.63 -5.17
CA ALA A 77 -9.89 -8.20 -5.61
C ALA A 77 -10.05 -9.39 -6.58
N ALA A 78 -11.22 -10.03 -6.62
CA ALA A 78 -11.42 -11.30 -7.34
C ALA A 78 -11.10 -11.25 -8.84
N ASP A 79 -11.41 -10.13 -9.50
CA ASP A 79 -11.25 -9.96 -10.96
C ASP A 79 -9.91 -9.30 -11.34
N HIS A 80 -8.97 -9.23 -10.40
CA HIS A 80 -7.69 -8.55 -10.58
C HIS A 80 -6.50 -9.52 -10.49
N GLY A 81 -5.43 -9.20 -11.21
CA GLY A 81 -4.16 -9.96 -11.17
C GLY A 81 -3.30 -9.64 -9.94
N ALA A 82 -3.53 -8.48 -9.33
CA ALA A 82 -2.83 -8.03 -8.13
C ALA A 82 -3.75 -7.18 -7.23
N ALA A 83 -3.62 -7.33 -5.91
CA ALA A 83 -4.31 -6.52 -4.91
C ALA A 83 -3.29 -5.92 -3.92
N ILE A 84 -3.19 -4.61 -3.90
CA ILE A 84 -2.22 -3.87 -3.11
C ILE A 84 -2.96 -3.03 -2.07
N CYS A 85 -2.81 -3.37 -0.80
CA CYS A 85 -3.34 -2.60 0.32
C CYS A 85 -2.26 -1.63 0.82
N GLU A 86 -2.56 -0.36 1.01
CA GLU A 86 -1.68 0.60 1.67
C GLU A 86 -2.14 0.83 3.11
N GLY A 87 -1.26 0.56 4.07
CA GLY A 87 -1.48 0.85 5.48
C GLY A 87 -1.40 2.35 5.80
N ALA A 88 -2.13 2.77 6.81
CA ALA A 88 -2.01 4.12 7.39
C ALA A 88 -1.01 4.11 8.54
N MET A 89 -0.41 5.27 8.85
CA MET A 89 0.48 5.50 9.99
C MET A 89 1.63 4.47 10.11
N GLY A 90 2.05 4.12 11.31
CA GLY A 90 2.96 3.01 11.58
C GLY A 90 2.26 1.66 11.61
N TYR A 91 3.03 0.58 11.55
CA TYR A 91 2.49 -0.77 11.36
C TYR A 91 1.49 -1.18 12.46
N TYR A 92 1.76 -0.81 13.70
CA TYR A 92 0.91 -1.11 14.86
C TYR A 92 0.12 0.10 15.37
N ASP A 93 0.25 1.27 14.71
CA ASP A 93 -0.44 2.48 15.14
C ASP A 93 -1.91 2.42 14.70
N GLY A 94 -2.78 2.17 15.64
CA GLY A 94 -4.22 2.12 15.44
C GLY A 94 -4.95 3.18 16.26
N LEU A 95 -6.10 2.80 16.79
CA LEU A 95 -7.02 3.70 17.47
C LEU A 95 -6.35 4.46 18.62
N GLY A 96 -6.42 5.79 18.55
CA GLY A 96 -5.86 6.68 19.57
C GLY A 96 -4.33 6.67 19.66
N GLY A 97 -3.62 5.97 18.76
CA GLY A 97 -2.17 5.84 18.79
C GLY A 97 -1.62 4.96 19.92
N THR A 98 -2.49 4.32 20.69
CA THR A 98 -2.15 3.48 21.85
C THR A 98 -2.66 2.04 21.72
N SER A 99 -3.37 1.74 20.64
CA SER A 99 -3.95 0.44 20.33
C SER A 99 -3.56 0.01 18.93
N ASP A 100 -3.49 -1.29 18.69
CA ASP A 100 -3.32 -1.87 17.35
C ASP A 100 -4.65 -2.10 16.62
N ILE A 101 -5.80 -1.81 17.25
CA ILE A 101 -7.13 -1.88 16.61
C ILE A 101 -7.19 -0.88 15.46
N ALA A 102 -7.65 -1.34 14.29
CA ALA A 102 -7.71 -0.58 13.04
C ALA A 102 -6.33 -0.14 12.49
N SER A 103 -5.22 -0.70 13.01
CA SER A 103 -3.88 -0.49 12.47
C SER A 103 -3.67 -1.26 11.15
N ALA A 104 -2.55 -0.98 10.48
CA ALA A 104 -2.13 -1.74 9.30
C ALA A 104 -1.90 -3.23 9.62
N TRP A 105 -1.40 -3.56 10.80
CA TRP A 105 -1.28 -4.93 11.27
C TRP A 105 -2.64 -5.60 11.43
N HIS A 106 -3.60 -4.94 12.08
CA HIS A 106 -4.95 -5.50 12.26
C HIS A 106 -5.62 -5.77 10.92
N LEU A 107 -5.40 -4.92 9.90
CA LEU A 107 -5.90 -5.15 8.55
C LEU A 107 -5.19 -6.34 7.89
N ALA A 108 -3.86 -6.45 8.02
CA ALA A 108 -3.10 -7.58 7.49
C ALA A 108 -3.55 -8.91 8.12
N ASP A 109 -3.76 -8.92 9.44
CA ASP A 109 -4.24 -10.09 10.20
C ASP A 109 -5.67 -10.48 9.79
N THR A 110 -6.57 -9.50 9.71
CA THR A 110 -7.97 -9.72 9.27
C THR A 110 -8.06 -10.32 7.88
N LEU A 111 -7.22 -9.88 6.95
CA LEU A 111 -7.22 -10.35 5.55
C LEU A 111 -6.21 -11.48 5.29
N ASN A 112 -5.43 -11.87 6.29
CA ASN A 112 -4.30 -12.82 6.18
C ASN A 112 -3.37 -12.45 5.02
N LEU A 113 -2.99 -11.18 4.92
CA LEU A 113 -2.13 -10.68 3.85
C LEU A 113 -0.66 -10.66 4.27
N PRO A 114 0.26 -11.09 3.40
CA PRO A 114 1.68 -10.84 3.61
C PRO A 114 1.99 -9.36 3.51
N VAL A 115 2.93 -8.89 4.32
CA VAL A 115 3.28 -7.48 4.45
C VAL A 115 4.62 -7.18 3.78
N LEU A 116 4.65 -6.19 2.88
CA LEU A 116 5.85 -5.54 2.38
C LEU A 116 6.17 -4.34 3.28
N LEU A 117 7.23 -4.48 4.07
CA LEU A 117 7.65 -3.44 5.01
C LEU A 117 8.56 -2.42 4.32
N VAL A 118 8.12 -1.17 4.27
CA VAL A 118 8.90 -0.04 3.72
C VAL A 118 9.78 0.54 4.81
N LEU A 119 11.09 0.47 4.64
CA LEU A 119 12.08 1.06 5.53
C LEU A 119 12.78 2.24 4.87
N ARG A 120 13.03 3.29 5.63
CA ARG A 120 13.81 4.45 5.19
C ARG A 120 15.11 4.53 5.99
N PRO A 121 16.27 4.21 5.41
CA PRO A 121 17.55 4.16 6.13
C PRO A 121 18.14 5.55 6.37
N LYS A 122 17.35 6.45 6.97
CA LYS A 122 17.79 7.81 7.31
C LYS A 122 18.42 7.81 8.70
N GLY A 123 19.76 7.92 8.74
CA GLY A 123 20.50 7.95 10.01
C GLY A 123 20.54 6.62 10.77
N ALA A 124 20.20 5.50 10.10
CA ALA A 124 20.24 4.17 10.70
C ALA A 124 20.80 3.14 9.71
N SER A 125 21.51 2.16 10.23
CA SER A 125 22.09 1.04 9.48
C SER A 125 21.67 -0.29 10.14
N LEU A 126 22.52 -0.93 10.92
CA LEU A 126 22.20 -2.17 11.64
C LEU A 126 20.99 -2.01 12.59
N THR A 127 20.76 -0.83 13.13
CA THR A 127 19.59 -0.50 13.95
C THR A 127 18.26 -0.78 13.22
N LEU A 128 18.21 -0.72 11.88
CA LEU A 128 17.03 -1.10 11.11
C LEU A 128 16.67 -2.58 11.30
N ALA A 129 17.68 -3.46 11.39
CA ALA A 129 17.42 -4.88 11.66
C ALA A 129 16.81 -5.09 13.05
N ALA A 130 17.31 -4.36 14.07
CA ALA A 130 16.72 -4.39 15.40
C ALA A 130 15.27 -3.87 15.40
N GLN A 131 14.99 -2.81 14.64
CA GLN A 131 13.63 -2.29 14.47
C GLN A 131 12.71 -3.33 13.83
N VAL A 132 13.12 -4.00 12.76
CA VAL A 132 12.34 -5.04 12.09
C VAL A 132 12.09 -6.21 13.03
N ARG A 133 13.12 -6.68 13.75
CA ARG A 133 12.96 -7.77 14.73
C ARG A 133 11.98 -7.38 15.86
N GLY A 134 12.04 -6.14 16.33
CA GLY A 134 11.07 -5.60 17.29
C GLY A 134 9.64 -5.65 16.75
N LEU A 135 9.42 -5.25 15.49
CA LEU A 135 8.10 -5.35 14.86
C LEU A 135 7.65 -6.81 14.71
N MET A 136 8.56 -7.72 14.34
CA MET A 136 8.24 -9.15 14.19
C MET A 136 7.89 -9.82 15.51
N SER A 137 8.47 -9.41 16.63
CA SER A 137 8.23 -9.99 17.93
C SER A 137 7.07 -9.37 18.71
N PHE A 138 6.60 -8.21 18.28
CA PHE A 138 5.58 -7.44 19.02
C PHE A 138 4.18 -8.07 18.95
N ARG A 139 3.83 -8.70 17.82
CA ARG A 139 2.59 -9.46 17.63
C ARG A 139 2.84 -10.73 16.83
N THR A 140 2.03 -11.75 17.08
CA THR A 140 2.06 -13.04 16.37
C THR A 140 0.67 -13.36 15.85
N PRO A 141 0.49 -13.62 14.55
CA PRO A 141 1.50 -13.56 13.47
C PRO A 141 1.88 -12.12 13.13
N HIS A 142 3.12 -11.88 12.72
CA HIS A 142 3.59 -10.53 12.35
C HIS A 142 3.36 -10.19 10.87
N HIS A 143 3.03 -11.16 10.03
CA HIS A 143 2.76 -11.07 8.58
C HIS A 143 3.87 -10.44 7.71
N ILE A 144 4.97 -9.94 8.26
CA ILE A 144 6.06 -9.31 7.50
C ILE A 144 6.75 -10.39 6.67
N ALA A 145 6.61 -10.29 5.33
CA ALA A 145 7.10 -11.27 4.37
C ALA A 145 8.22 -10.73 3.47
N GLY A 146 8.35 -9.41 3.34
CA GLY A 146 9.40 -8.78 2.54
C GLY A 146 9.70 -7.37 3.01
N ILE A 147 10.88 -6.88 2.64
CA ILE A 147 11.36 -5.52 2.95
C ILE A 147 11.69 -4.80 1.65
N ILE A 148 11.35 -3.52 1.56
CA ILE A 148 11.81 -2.61 0.52
C ILE A 148 12.43 -1.36 1.16
N LEU A 149 13.60 -0.94 0.66
CA LEU A 149 14.27 0.27 1.16
C LEU A 149 13.86 1.49 0.31
N ASN A 150 13.26 2.49 0.93
CA ASN A 150 12.88 3.74 0.28
C ASN A 150 13.86 4.87 0.64
N ASP A 151 14.06 5.81 -0.29
CA ASP A 151 15.04 6.91 -0.13
C ASP A 151 16.45 6.37 0.19
N CYS A 152 16.82 5.26 -0.48
CA CYS A 152 18.05 4.52 -0.25
C CYS A 152 18.92 4.54 -1.50
N LYS A 153 20.15 5.03 -1.39
CA LYS A 153 21.14 4.98 -2.49
C LYS A 153 21.61 3.55 -2.73
N GLU A 154 21.95 3.22 -3.97
CA GLU A 154 22.41 1.88 -4.37
C GLU A 154 23.55 1.35 -3.51
N ASN A 155 24.58 2.15 -3.25
CA ASN A 155 25.72 1.74 -2.41
C ASN A 155 25.28 1.35 -1.00
N LEU A 156 24.33 2.08 -0.43
CA LEU A 156 23.80 1.77 0.89
C LEU A 156 22.90 0.51 0.85
N TYR A 157 22.10 0.36 -0.21
CA TYR A 157 21.31 -0.84 -0.42
C TYR A 157 22.18 -2.10 -0.47
N ARG A 158 23.28 -2.09 -1.22
CA ARG A 158 24.22 -3.22 -1.33
C ARG A 158 24.81 -3.66 0.01
N ILE A 159 24.94 -2.73 0.94
CA ILE A 159 25.45 -3.00 2.31
C ILE A 159 24.31 -3.49 3.21
N LEU A 160 23.15 -2.81 3.18
CA LEU A 160 22.07 -3.05 4.14
C LEU A 160 21.23 -4.30 3.80
N ALA A 161 21.00 -4.59 2.53
CA ALA A 161 20.12 -5.69 2.15
C ALA A 161 20.61 -7.05 2.69
N PRO A 162 21.88 -7.47 2.51
CA PRO A 162 22.37 -8.73 3.08
C PRO A 162 22.32 -8.77 4.61
N VAL A 163 22.56 -7.61 5.25
CA VAL A 163 22.51 -7.51 6.71
C VAL A 163 21.10 -7.69 7.23
N LEU A 164 20.12 -7.00 6.61
CA LEU A 164 18.70 -7.13 6.96
C LEU A 164 18.22 -8.56 6.76
N GLU A 165 18.51 -9.18 5.63
CA GLU A 165 18.14 -10.57 5.36
C GLU A 165 18.74 -11.53 6.38
N LYS A 166 20.02 -11.39 6.68
CA LYS A 166 20.72 -12.23 7.67
C LYS A 166 20.12 -12.10 9.07
N GLU A 167 19.90 -10.87 9.52
CA GLU A 167 19.47 -10.59 10.89
C GLU A 167 17.98 -10.84 11.12
N THR A 168 17.15 -10.72 10.11
CA THR A 168 15.69 -10.82 10.25
C THR A 168 15.10 -12.09 9.64
N GLY A 169 15.80 -12.75 8.72
CA GLY A 169 15.26 -13.83 7.90
C GLY A 169 14.24 -13.39 6.85
N VAL A 170 14.00 -12.07 6.70
CA VAL A 170 13.03 -11.51 5.78
C VAL A 170 13.74 -11.06 4.50
N PRO A 171 13.31 -11.48 3.30
CA PRO A 171 13.94 -11.10 2.05
C PRO A 171 13.79 -9.60 1.78
N VAL A 172 14.87 -8.98 1.30
CA VAL A 172 14.87 -7.59 0.81
C VAL A 172 14.59 -7.60 -0.68
N ILE A 173 13.44 -7.06 -1.08
CA ILE A 173 12.92 -7.13 -2.45
C ILE A 173 13.60 -6.11 -3.38
N GLY A 174 14.10 -5.02 -2.83
CA GLY A 174 14.74 -3.97 -3.62
C GLY A 174 14.76 -2.63 -2.90
N TYR A 175 14.95 -1.56 -3.67
CA TYR A 175 15.00 -0.21 -3.13
C TYR A 175 14.45 0.83 -4.11
N LEU A 176 14.07 1.99 -3.59
CA LEU A 176 13.87 3.22 -4.36
C LEU A 176 14.93 4.25 -3.94
N PRO A 177 15.71 4.82 -4.88
CA PRO A 177 16.65 5.87 -4.57
C PRO A 177 15.94 7.18 -4.19
N PRO A 178 16.65 8.17 -3.62
CA PRO A 178 16.12 9.51 -3.45
C PRO A 178 15.66 10.10 -4.80
N MET A 179 14.39 10.46 -4.90
CA MET A 179 13.77 10.92 -6.14
C MET A 179 13.03 12.25 -5.96
N PRO A 180 13.74 13.38 -5.71
CA PRO A 180 13.09 14.66 -5.45
C PRO A 180 12.23 15.14 -6.64
N LYS A 181 12.60 14.81 -7.88
CA LYS A 181 11.83 15.13 -9.09
C LYS A 181 10.52 14.34 -9.22
N ALA A 182 10.42 13.22 -8.53
CA ALA A 182 9.22 12.37 -8.52
C ALA A 182 8.46 12.45 -7.19
N ALA A 183 8.80 13.38 -6.31
CA ALA A 183 8.08 13.59 -5.07
C ALA A 183 6.61 13.95 -5.36
N ILE A 184 5.70 13.15 -4.79
CA ILE A 184 4.25 13.37 -4.85
C ILE A 184 3.83 13.84 -3.47
N GLU A 185 3.38 15.09 -3.39
CA GLU A 185 2.90 15.66 -2.14
C GLU A 185 1.48 15.18 -1.88
N SER A 186 1.27 14.42 -0.83
CA SER A 186 -0.02 13.81 -0.49
C SER A 186 -1.15 14.82 -0.26
N ARG A 187 -0.83 16.04 0.15
CA ARG A 187 -1.82 17.08 0.46
C ARG A 187 -2.44 17.78 -0.75
N HIS A 188 -1.88 17.61 -1.94
CA HIS A 188 -2.31 18.30 -3.17
C HIS A 188 -3.04 17.39 -4.16
N LEU A 189 -3.41 16.18 -3.75
CA LEU A 189 -4.02 15.17 -4.64
C LEU A 189 -5.50 15.43 -4.97
N GLY A 190 -6.17 16.36 -4.28
CA GLY A 190 -7.63 16.50 -4.33
C GLY A 190 -8.21 17.23 -5.56
N LEU A 191 -7.58 18.29 -6.05
CA LEU A 191 -8.04 19.06 -7.20
C LEU A 191 -6.85 19.39 -8.11
N LYS A 192 -6.89 18.91 -9.36
CA LYS A 192 -5.76 19.10 -10.27
C LYS A 192 -6.22 19.54 -11.66
N THR A 193 -5.51 20.54 -12.19
CA THR A 193 -5.64 20.97 -13.57
C THR A 193 -5.06 19.94 -14.53
N ALA A 194 -5.44 20.00 -15.80
CA ALA A 194 -4.88 19.11 -16.83
C ALA A 194 -3.34 19.16 -16.90
N GLY A 195 -2.72 20.36 -16.71
CA GLY A 195 -1.28 20.51 -16.69
C GLY A 195 -0.61 19.87 -15.48
N GLU A 196 -1.27 19.89 -14.32
CA GLU A 196 -0.79 19.18 -13.13
C GLU A 196 -0.87 17.66 -13.31
N ILE A 197 -1.89 17.16 -14.00
CA ILE A 197 -2.03 15.74 -14.34
C ILE A 197 -0.88 15.29 -15.26
N GLU A 198 -0.50 16.08 -16.27
CA GLU A 198 0.63 15.75 -17.14
C GLU A 198 1.95 15.68 -16.37
N ASN A 199 2.20 16.62 -15.47
CA ASN A 199 3.39 16.58 -14.61
C ASN A 199 3.40 15.36 -13.69
N LEU A 200 2.23 14.94 -13.16
CA LEU A 200 2.09 13.72 -12.37
C LEU A 200 2.38 12.46 -13.19
N GLN A 201 1.90 12.37 -14.43
CA GLN A 201 2.20 11.24 -15.30
C GLN A 201 3.72 11.10 -15.55
N LYS A 202 4.44 12.20 -15.75
CA LYS A 202 5.91 12.20 -15.86
C LYS A 202 6.57 11.69 -14.58
N LYS A 203 6.08 12.10 -13.40
CA LYS A 203 6.59 11.63 -12.10
C LYS A 203 6.33 10.14 -11.90
N ILE A 204 5.13 9.66 -12.23
CA ILE A 204 4.75 8.25 -12.14
C ILE A 204 5.59 7.39 -13.08
N THR A 205 5.80 7.85 -14.31
CA THR A 205 6.69 7.17 -15.26
C THR A 205 8.10 7.04 -14.72
N LEU A 206 8.64 8.12 -14.13
CA LEU A 206 9.96 8.08 -13.52
C LEU A 206 10.01 7.09 -12.33
N LEU A 207 8.98 7.06 -11.49
CA LEU A 207 8.89 6.13 -10.35
C LEU A 207 8.87 4.67 -10.82
N HIS A 208 7.99 4.34 -11.77
CA HIS A 208 7.86 2.95 -12.23
C HIS A 208 9.10 2.48 -13.01
N GLU A 209 9.69 3.32 -13.86
CA GLU A 209 10.93 2.98 -14.58
C GLU A 209 12.12 2.77 -13.62
N THR A 210 12.15 3.55 -12.52
CA THR A 210 13.16 3.35 -11.48
C THR A 210 12.90 2.03 -10.76
N MET A 211 11.67 1.78 -10.32
CA MET A 211 11.30 0.53 -9.63
C MET A 211 11.60 -0.70 -10.48
N LYS A 212 11.36 -0.65 -11.78
CA LYS A 212 11.68 -1.73 -12.72
C LYS A 212 13.16 -2.12 -12.71
N LYS A 213 14.07 -1.16 -12.42
CA LYS A 213 15.52 -1.38 -12.39
C LYS A 213 16.04 -1.77 -11.01
N THR A 214 15.34 -1.41 -9.94
CA THR A 214 15.82 -1.50 -8.57
C THR A 214 15.08 -2.50 -7.69
N VAL A 215 14.00 -3.08 -8.20
CA VAL A 215 13.19 -4.10 -7.51
C VAL A 215 13.28 -5.44 -8.25
N ASP A 216 13.54 -6.48 -7.51
CA ASP A 216 13.51 -7.86 -7.99
C ASP A 216 12.05 -8.34 -8.05
N PHE A 217 11.45 -8.27 -9.23
CA PHE A 217 10.06 -8.66 -9.42
C PHE A 217 9.85 -10.17 -9.37
N GLU A 218 10.84 -11.00 -9.70
CA GLU A 218 10.72 -12.45 -9.54
C GLU A 218 10.63 -12.82 -8.07
N LYS A 219 11.51 -12.25 -7.25
CA LYS A 219 11.46 -12.39 -5.79
C LYS A 219 10.14 -11.84 -5.23
N LEU A 220 9.69 -10.66 -5.70
CA LEU A 220 8.41 -10.07 -5.29
C LEU A 220 7.24 -11.02 -5.58
N PHE A 221 7.15 -11.54 -6.79
CA PHE A 221 6.08 -12.48 -7.17
C PHE A 221 6.16 -13.78 -6.37
N SER A 222 7.35 -14.31 -6.14
CA SER A 222 7.54 -15.53 -5.34
C SER A 222 7.07 -15.34 -3.89
N VAL A 223 7.43 -14.22 -3.24
CA VAL A 223 7.14 -13.94 -1.83
C VAL A 223 5.67 -13.61 -1.59
N PHE A 224 5.03 -12.90 -2.52
CA PHE A 224 3.69 -12.34 -2.37
C PHE A 224 2.61 -13.04 -3.21
N ALA A 225 2.92 -14.23 -3.74
CA ALA A 225 1.93 -15.08 -4.40
C ALA A 225 0.95 -15.65 -3.39
N CYS A 226 -0.32 -15.33 -3.55
CA CYS A 226 -1.41 -15.84 -2.70
C CYS A 226 -2.49 -16.49 -3.56
N PRO A 227 -3.29 -17.42 -2.99
CA PRO A 227 -4.51 -17.90 -3.64
C PRO A 227 -5.44 -16.71 -3.98
N ALA A 228 -6.17 -16.81 -5.08
CA ALA A 228 -7.17 -15.80 -5.41
C ALA A 228 -8.25 -15.71 -4.30
N PRO A 229 -8.74 -14.51 -3.97
CA PRO A 229 -9.80 -14.34 -3.00
C PRO A 229 -11.06 -15.10 -3.42
N LYS A 230 -11.74 -15.71 -2.46
CA LYS A 230 -13.02 -16.36 -2.70
C LYS A 230 -14.13 -15.33 -2.58
N VAL A 231 -14.86 -15.11 -3.65
CA VAL A 231 -16.04 -14.23 -3.62
C VAL A 231 -17.08 -14.80 -2.66
N PRO A 232 -17.59 -14.03 -1.71
CA PRO A 232 -18.65 -14.45 -0.83
C PRO A 232 -19.90 -14.84 -1.64
N LYS A 233 -20.51 -15.96 -1.30
CA LYS A 233 -21.78 -16.37 -1.92
C LYS A 233 -23.00 -15.57 -1.43
N GLU A 234 -22.84 -14.83 -0.33
CA GLU A 234 -23.91 -14.01 0.23
C GLU A 234 -24.02 -12.71 -0.55
N GLU A 235 -25.12 -12.56 -1.27
CA GLU A 235 -25.54 -11.26 -1.76
C GLU A 235 -26.06 -10.45 -0.56
N PHE A 236 -25.44 -9.32 -0.28
CA PHE A 236 -26.06 -8.37 0.63
C PHE A 236 -27.41 -7.97 0.03
N PRO A 237 -28.52 -8.07 0.79
CA PRO A 237 -29.81 -7.64 0.28
C PRO A 237 -29.68 -6.17 -0.11
N ILE A 238 -29.89 -5.88 -1.41
CA ILE A 238 -29.91 -4.49 -1.91
C ILE A 238 -31.16 -3.87 -1.28
N PRO A 239 -31.02 -2.95 -0.34
CA PRO A 239 -32.19 -2.31 0.24
C PRO A 239 -32.91 -1.55 -0.87
N ASN A 240 -34.21 -1.66 -0.94
CA ASN A 240 -35.04 -0.91 -1.90
C ASN A 240 -35.16 0.56 -1.48
N VAL A 241 -34.01 1.22 -1.40
CA VAL A 241 -33.86 2.62 -0.95
C VAL A 241 -33.23 3.43 -2.07
N ARG A 242 -33.84 4.57 -2.40
CA ARG A 242 -33.25 5.56 -3.28
C ARG A 242 -32.33 6.48 -2.49
N ILE A 243 -31.05 6.49 -2.86
CA ILE A 243 -30.05 7.38 -2.26
C ILE A 243 -29.70 8.44 -3.29
N ALA A 244 -29.92 9.72 -2.95
CA ALA A 244 -29.45 10.86 -3.75
C ALA A 244 -28.06 11.22 -3.29
N VAL A 245 -27.12 11.31 -4.24
CA VAL A 245 -25.73 11.71 -3.97
C VAL A 245 -25.48 13.02 -4.71
N ALA A 246 -25.14 14.09 -3.97
CA ALA A 246 -24.63 15.31 -4.56
C ALA A 246 -23.18 15.07 -5.02
N SER A 247 -22.91 15.26 -6.31
CA SER A 247 -21.56 15.08 -6.86
C SER A 247 -21.14 16.40 -7.54
N CYS A 248 -19.95 16.88 -7.19
CA CYS A 248 -19.37 18.09 -7.76
C CYS A 248 -17.91 17.84 -8.12
N LEU A 249 -17.49 18.25 -9.32
CA LEU A 249 -16.10 18.14 -9.76
C LEU A 249 -15.14 19.05 -8.97
N LEU A 250 -15.67 20.09 -8.33
CA LEU A 250 -14.92 21.03 -7.47
C LEU A 250 -14.97 20.65 -5.98
N TYR A 251 -15.49 19.48 -5.69
CA TYR A 251 -15.69 19.05 -4.32
C TYR A 251 -14.36 18.68 -3.64
N THR A 252 -14.11 19.27 -2.48
CA THR A 252 -12.85 19.12 -1.73
C THR A 252 -13.03 18.46 -0.36
N SER A 253 -14.26 18.20 0.05
CA SER A 253 -14.58 17.57 1.33
C SER A 253 -15.07 16.13 1.13
N PRO A 254 -14.97 15.27 2.15
CA PRO A 254 -15.48 13.89 2.07
C PRO A 254 -16.94 13.84 1.64
N SER A 255 -17.26 12.94 0.76
CA SER A 255 -18.60 12.67 0.28
C SER A 255 -19.03 11.27 0.77
N PRO A 256 -20.31 11.02 1.07
CA PRO A 256 -20.81 9.68 1.35
C PRO A 256 -20.57 8.67 0.21
N ARG A 257 -20.10 9.15 -0.93
CA ARG A 257 -19.78 8.36 -2.12
C ARG A 257 -18.35 7.84 -2.10
N ASP A 258 -17.47 8.52 -1.38
CA ASP A 258 -16.07 8.20 -1.22
C ASP A 258 -15.87 7.34 0.03
#